data_91ad5c37ae60f6bccfe20cdb54f43202
#
_entry.id   91ad5c37ae60f6bccfe20cdb54f43202
#
_cell.length_a   1.000
_cell.length_b   1.000
_cell.length_c   1.000
_cell.angle_alpha   90.00
_cell.angle_beta   90.00
_cell.angle_gamma   90.00
#
_symmetry.space_group_name_H-M   'P 1'
#
loop_
_entity.id
_entity.type
_entity.pdbx_description
1 polymer ?
#
loop_
_entity_poly.entity_id
_entity_poly.type
_entity_poly.pdbx_seq_one_letter_code
_entity_poly.pdbx_strand_id
1 'polypeptide(L)'
;MAKIILGKRPKAFTRSIKVPMLEGGEGTIEVSFVYRTRSEFGAFVDELLDAAKVVPASASDEDVKFSLQQALERTRDTNADYILKICDGWNLDEHFGRPALVQLCDELPGAALAIIDQYRAAITEGRLGN
;
A
#
# COMPACT_ATOMS: atom_id res chain seq x y z
N MET A 1 20.10 -10.03 24.22
CA MET A 1 20.20 -10.21 22.78
C MET A 1 19.17 -11.24 22.30
N ALA A 2 18.38 -10.89 21.30
CA ALA A 2 17.35 -11.79 20.79
C ALA A 2 17.98 -12.98 20.08
N LYS A 3 17.44 -14.16 20.31
CA LYS A 3 17.89 -15.38 19.65
C LYS A 3 17.23 -15.50 18.27
N ILE A 4 18.02 -15.77 17.25
CA ILE A 4 17.51 -15.93 15.89
C ILE A 4 17.01 -17.35 15.69
N ILE A 5 15.74 -17.49 15.32
CA ILE A 5 15.14 -18.79 15.02
C ILE A 5 14.52 -18.70 13.63
N LEU A 6 15.05 -19.44 12.68
CA LEU A 6 14.53 -19.46 11.31
C LEU A 6 13.20 -20.20 11.26
N GLY A 7 12.30 -19.69 10.44
CA GLY A 7 10.97 -20.26 10.31
C GLY A 7 9.95 -19.72 11.30
N LYS A 8 10.40 -19.07 12.37
CA LYS A 8 9.52 -18.41 13.33
C LYS A 8 9.28 -16.99 12.88
N ARG A 9 8.04 -16.69 12.51
CA ARG A 9 7.69 -15.36 12.00
C ARG A 9 6.37 -14.90 12.59
N PRO A 10 6.16 -13.56 12.74
CA PRO A 10 4.90 -13.03 13.23
C PRO A 10 3.81 -13.16 12.17
N LYS A 11 2.55 -13.13 12.60
CA LYS A 11 1.41 -13.09 11.69
C LYS A 11 1.17 -11.67 11.20
N ALA A 12 1.43 -10.68 12.04
CA ALA A 12 1.22 -9.27 11.75
C ALA A 12 2.17 -8.42 12.57
N PHE A 13 2.31 -7.15 12.17
CA PHE A 13 3.08 -6.15 12.93
C PHE A 13 2.42 -4.78 12.76
N THR A 14 2.63 -3.90 13.74
CA THR A 14 2.02 -2.58 13.76
C THR A 14 3.08 -1.50 13.58
N ARG A 15 2.77 -0.46 12.80
CA ARG A 15 3.64 0.71 12.63
C ARG A 15 2.83 1.99 12.70
N SER A 16 3.44 3.01 13.31
CA SER A 16 2.91 4.37 13.27
C SER A 16 3.48 5.07 12.05
N ILE A 17 2.61 5.60 11.19
CA ILE A 17 2.98 6.19 9.92
C ILE A 17 2.63 7.66 9.93
N LYS A 18 3.62 8.51 9.67
CA LYS A 18 3.39 9.94 9.52
C LYS A 18 2.88 10.22 8.12
N VAL A 19 1.80 10.96 8.02
CA VAL A 19 1.18 11.29 6.74
C VAL A 19 1.06 12.79 6.58
N PRO A 20 1.31 13.33 5.38
CA PRO A 20 1.09 14.75 5.14
C PRO A 20 -0.40 15.06 5.14
N MET A 21 -0.77 16.14 5.80
CA MET A 21 -2.17 16.61 5.86
C MET A 21 -2.40 17.68 4.81
N LEU A 22 -3.63 17.77 4.30
CA LEU A 22 -3.99 18.75 3.28
C LEU A 22 -3.82 20.19 3.78
N GLU A 23 -4.02 20.40 5.07
CA GLU A 23 -3.92 21.72 5.70
C GLU A 23 -2.50 22.10 6.09
N GLY A 24 -1.53 21.26 5.78
CA GLY A 24 -0.16 21.39 6.27
C GLY A 24 0.05 20.59 7.54
N GLY A 25 1.32 20.41 7.91
CA GLY A 25 1.66 19.59 9.07
C GLY A 25 1.55 18.10 8.79
N GLU A 26 1.65 17.30 9.84
CA GLU A 26 1.61 15.84 9.74
C GLU A 26 0.57 15.25 10.69
N GLY A 27 -0.15 14.24 10.19
CA GLY A 27 -0.97 13.38 11.03
C GLY A 27 -0.26 12.04 11.23
N THR A 28 -0.81 11.20 12.08
CA THR A 28 -0.27 9.86 12.33
C THR A 28 -1.38 8.83 12.21
N ILE A 29 -1.11 7.78 11.44
CA ILE A 29 -1.99 6.62 11.34
C ILE A 29 -1.23 5.42 11.88
N GLU A 30 -1.85 4.69 12.81
CA GLU A 30 -1.31 3.43 13.29
C GLU A 30 -1.96 2.31 12.50
N VAL A 31 -1.14 1.51 11.80
CA VAL A 31 -1.60 0.49 10.86
C VAL A 31 -1.07 -0.87 11.26
N SER A 32 -1.92 -1.87 11.25
CA SER A 32 -1.52 -3.26 11.45
C SER A 32 -1.31 -3.91 10.09
N PHE A 33 -0.09 -4.38 9.84
CA PHE A 33 0.32 -4.99 8.57
C PHE A 33 0.36 -6.51 8.68
N VAL A 34 -0.02 -7.18 7.59
CA VAL A 34 0.15 -8.63 7.45
C VAL A 34 1.61 -8.92 7.09
N TYR A 35 2.26 -9.81 7.84
CA TYR A 35 3.65 -10.15 7.55
C TYR A 35 3.78 -11.02 6.29
N ARG A 36 4.81 -10.72 5.48
CA ARG A 36 5.25 -11.54 4.35
C ARG A 36 6.76 -11.64 4.38
N THR A 37 7.32 -12.78 3.97
CA THR A 37 8.75 -12.89 3.72
C THR A 37 9.11 -12.11 2.46
N ARG A 38 10.41 -11.89 2.20
CA ARG A 38 10.85 -11.21 0.97
C ARG A 38 10.36 -11.93 -0.28
N SER A 39 10.41 -13.26 -0.28
CA SER A 39 9.96 -14.07 -1.41
C SER A 39 8.44 -13.93 -1.61
N GLU A 40 7.69 -13.98 -0.54
CA GLU A 40 6.23 -13.80 -0.59
C GLU A 40 5.85 -12.40 -1.08
N PHE A 41 6.59 -11.39 -0.65
CA PHE A 41 6.38 -10.02 -1.09
C PHE A 41 6.70 -9.86 -2.57
N GLY A 42 7.79 -10.47 -3.05
CA GLY A 42 8.14 -10.46 -4.48
C GLY A 42 7.04 -11.04 -5.35
N ALA A 43 6.49 -12.20 -4.96
CA ALA A 43 5.38 -12.83 -5.68
C ALA A 43 4.13 -11.93 -5.65
N PHE A 44 3.85 -11.28 -4.54
CA PHE A 44 2.74 -10.34 -4.39
C PHE A 44 2.87 -9.15 -5.34
N VAL A 45 4.08 -8.56 -5.44
CA VAL A 45 4.35 -7.44 -6.35
C VAL A 45 4.17 -7.88 -7.82
N ASP A 46 4.65 -9.09 -8.16
CA ASP A 46 4.50 -9.62 -9.51
C ASP A 46 3.02 -9.77 -9.90
N GLU A 47 2.18 -10.24 -8.99
CA GLU A 47 0.74 -10.32 -9.23
C GLU A 47 0.12 -8.94 -9.49
N LEU A 48 0.56 -7.94 -8.74
CA LEU A 48 0.06 -6.57 -8.90
C LEU A 48 0.47 -5.98 -10.25
N LEU A 49 1.72 -6.23 -10.68
CA LEU A 49 2.21 -5.75 -11.97
C LEU A 49 1.48 -6.42 -13.13
N ASP A 50 1.16 -7.71 -13.02
CA ASP A 50 0.38 -8.43 -14.01
C ASP A 50 -1.04 -7.88 -14.13
N ALA A 51 -1.62 -7.45 -13.03
CA ALA A 51 -2.96 -6.86 -13.00
C ALA A 51 -2.97 -5.44 -13.58
N ALA A 52 -1.85 -4.72 -13.51
CA ALA A 52 -1.71 -3.35 -14.02
C ALA A 52 -1.22 -3.37 -15.47
N LYS A 53 -2.15 -3.47 -16.42
CA LYS A 53 -1.82 -3.54 -17.85
C LYS A 53 -1.27 -2.21 -18.37
N VAL A 54 -0.17 -2.29 -19.13
CA VAL A 54 0.45 -1.12 -19.75
C VAL A 54 -0.27 -0.79 -21.07
N VAL A 55 -0.43 0.50 -21.36
CA VAL A 55 -1.02 0.98 -22.63
C VAL A 55 -0.08 0.63 -23.79
N PRO A 56 -0.58 0.02 -24.89
CA PRO A 56 0.26 -0.29 -26.04
C PRO A 56 0.88 0.97 -26.66
N ALA A 57 2.10 0.85 -27.15
CA ALA A 57 2.81 1.98 -27.77
C ALA A 57 2.12 2.47 -29.07
N SER A 58 1.27 1.65 -29.68
CA SER A 58 0.54 1.98 -30.90
C SER A 58 -0.82 2.66 -30.65
N ALA A 59 -1.13 3.04 -29.41
CA ALA A 59 -2.40 3.67 -29.07
C ALA A 59 -2.53 5.07 -29.68
N SER A 60 -3.75 5.46 -30.08
CA SER A 60 -4.04 6.80 -30.58
C SER A 60 -4.03 7.83 -29.44
N ASP A 61 -4.02 9.14 -29.79
CA ASP A 61 -4.05 10.20 -28.78
C ASP A 61 -5.31 10.15 -27.93
N GLU A 62 -6.45 9.84 -28.53
CA GLU A 62 -7.70 9.68 -27.77
C GLU A 62 -7.63 8.47 -26.86
N ASP A 63 -7.06 7.37 -27.33
CA ASP A 63 -6.85 6.17 -26.52
C ASP A 63 -5.90 6.46 -25.37
N VAL A 64 -4.87 7.27 -25.59
CA VAL A 64 -3.93 7.67 -24.55
C VAL A 64 -4.62 8.51 -23.47
N LYS A 65 -5.45 9.48 -23.87
CA LYS A 65 -6.20 10.31 -22.90
C LYS A 65 -7.15 9.46 -22.08
N PHE A 66 -7.90 8.59 -22.72
CA PHE A 66 -8.83 7.69 -22.07
C PHE A 66 -8.08 6.75 -21.11
N SER A 67 -6.96 6.21 -21.57
CA SER A 67 -6.12 5.32 -20.78
C SER A 67 -5.49 6.04 -19.57
N LEU A 68 -5.10 7.31 -19.75
CA LEU A 68 -4.56 8.11 -18.66
C LEU A 68 -5.60 8.32 -17.55
N GLN A 69 -6.82 8.67 -17.95
CA GLN A 69 -7.92 8.83 -17.00
C GLN A 69 -8.21 7.53 -16.26
N GLN A 70 -8.26 6.40 -16.99
CA GLN A 70 -8.43 5.08 -16.40
C GLN A 70 -7.27 4.74 -15.46
N ALA A 71 -6.03 5.09 -15.85
CA ALA A 71 -4.86 4.83 -15.03
C ALA A 71 -4.90 5.62 -13.72
N LEU A 72 -5.38 6.87 -13.76
CA LEU A 72 -5.55 7.68 -12.55
C LEU A 72 -6.58 7.07 -11.60
N GLU A 73 -7.70 6.60 -12.15
CA GLU A 73 -8.71 5.89 -11.38
C GLU A 73 -8.18 4.56 -10.85
N ARG A 74 -7.47 3.81 -11.70
CA ARG A 74 -6.84 2.55 -11.31
C ARG A 74 -5.80 2.73 -10.22
N THR A 75 -5.04 3.83 -10.27
CA THR A 75 -4.03 4.09 -9.25
C THR A 75 -4.68 4.21 -7.88
N ARG A 76 -5.81 4.93 -7.80
CA ARG A 76 -6.57 5.02 -6.56
C ARG A 76 -7.06 3.64 -6.13
N ASP A 77 -7.73 2.93 -7.03
CA ASP A 77 -8.29 1.61 -6.76
C ASP A 77 -7.19 0.58 -6.52
N THR A 78 -6.11 0.63 -7.32
CA THR A 78 -4.96 -0.27 -7.18
C THR A 78 -4.27 -0.06 -5.84
N ASN A 79 -4.10 1.19 -5.42
CA ASN A 79 -3.50 1.50 -4.12
C ASN A 79 -4.39 1.01 -2.99
N ALA A 80 -5.71 1.19 -3.11
CA ALA A 80 -6.66 0.69 -2.12
C ALA A 80 -6.60 -0.84 -2.01
N ASP A 81 -6.58 -1.54 -3.14
CA ASP A 81 -6.46 -2.99 -3.17
C ASP A 81 -5.12 -3.46 -2.60
N TYR A 82 -4.04 -2.74 -2.90
CA TYR A 82 -2.72 -3.02 -2.35
C TYR A 82 -2.75 -2.95 -0.83
N ILE A 83 -3.25 -1.82 -0.31
CA ILE A 83 -3.31 -1.60 1.15
C ILE A 83 -4.22 -2.63 1.81
N LEU A 84 -5.34 -2.97 1.19
CA LEU A 84 -6.26 -3.98 1.72
C LEU A 84 -5.58 -5.35 1.87
N LYS A 85 -4.65 -5.68 0.97
CA LYS A 85 -3.91 -6.94 1.01
C LYS A 85 -2.74 -6.94 1.98
N ILE A 86 -2.16 -5.77 2.29
CA ILE A 86 -1.01 -5.68 3.20
C ILE A 86 -1.40 -5.33 4.63
N CYS A 87 -2.61 -4.85 4.86
CA CYS A 87 -3.07 -4.40 6.19
C CYS A 87 -4.26 -5.22 6.64
N ASP A 88 -4.41 -5.38 7.95
CA ASP A 88 -5.58 -6.03 8.54
C ASP A 88 -6.35 -5.09 9.49
N GLY A 89 -5.90 -3.85 9.66
CA GLY A 89 -6.60 -2.87 10.48
C GLY A 89 -5.84 -1.55 10.62
N TRP A 90 -6.50 -0.57 11.19
CA TRP A 90 -5.92 0.74 11.50
C TRP A 90 -6.62 1.35 12.73
N ASN A 91 -6.11 2.52 13.18
CA ASN A 91 -6.68 3.21 14.33
C ASN A 91 -7.62 4.36 13.99
N LEU A 92 -8.03 4.49 12.71
CA LEU A 92 -8.98 5.51 12.31
C LEU A 92 -10.41 5.14 12.72
N ASP A 93 -11.26 6.15 12.89
CA ASP A 93 -12.66 5.96 13.28
C ASP A 93 -13.45 5.23 12.20
N GLU A 94 -13.12 5.45 10.95
CA GLU A 94 -13.73 4.77 9.82
C GLU A 94 -13.42 3.28 9.84
N HIS A 95 -14.42 2.47 9.57
CA HIS A 95 -14.23 1.01 9.52
C HIS A 95 -13.22 0.64 8.42
N PHE A 96 -12.21 -0.15 8.81
CA PHE A 96 -11.18 -0.59 7.87
C PHE A 96 -11.81 -1.50 6.81
N GLY A 97 -11.70 -1.09 5.55
CA GLY A 97 -12.22 -1.86 4.42
C GLY A 97 -12.00 -1.09 3.12
N ARG A 98 -12.37 -1.72 2.02
CA ARG A 98 -12.13 -1.14 0.69
C ARG A 98 -12.78 0.24 0.51
N PRO A 99 -14.04 0.48 0.93
CA PRO A 99 -14.63 1.82 0.77
C PRO A 99 -13.83 2.92 1.47
N ALA A 100 -13.39 2.68 2.71
CA ALA A 100 -12.60 3.66 3.46
C ALA A 100 -11.21 3.84 2.84
N LEU A 101 -10.61 2.76 2.32
CA LEU A 101 -9.30 2.84 1.66
C LEU A 101 -9.37 3.60 0.35
N VAL A 102 -10.42 3.42 -0.45
CA VAL A 102 -10.62 4.19 -1.68
C VAL A 102 -10.75 5.66 -1.34
N GLN A 103 -11.51 5.99 -0.29
CA GLN A 103 -11.67 7.36 0.19
C GLN A 103 -10.32 7.94 0.64
N LEU A 104 -9.55 7.18 1.41
CA LEU A 104 -8.22 7.61 1.86
C LEU A 104 -7.30 7.90 0.67
N CYS A 105 -7.26 7.00 -0.31
CA CYS A 105 -6.40 7.16 -1.48
C CYS A 105 -6.83 8.35 -2.35
N ASP A 106 -8.11 8.65 -2.36
CA ASP A 106 -8.65 9.77 -3.12
C ASP A 106 -8.39 11.11 -2.42
N GLU A 107 -8.66 11.17 -1.11
CA GLU A 107 -8.55 12.41 -0.33
C GLU A 107 -7.12 12.70 0.12
N LEU A 108 -6.37 11.67 0.48
CA LEU A 108 -5.01 11.80 1.02
C LEU A 108 -4.06 10.84 0.29
N PRO A 109 -3.76 11.09 -0.99
CA PRO A 109 -2.87 10.20 -1.76
C PRO A 109 -1.48 10.05 -1.14
N GLY A 110 -0.97 11.07 -0.46
CA GLY A 110 0.30 10.99 0.27
C GLY A 110 0.26 9.99 1.41
N ALA A 111 -0.89 9.85 2.07
CA ALA A 111 -1.06 8.85 3.13
C ALA A 111 -1.00 7.43 2.57
N ALA A 112 -1.68 7.19 1.44
CA ALA A 112 -1.67 5.88 0.79
C ALA A 112 -0.25 5.47 0.40
N LEU A 113 0.51 6.37 -0.22
CA LEU A 113 1.89 6.11 -0.62
C LEU A 113 2.79 5.87 0.59
N ALA A 114 2.59 6.63 1.67
CA ALA A 114 3.36 6.45 2.90
C ALA A 114 3.14 5.06 3.51
N ILE A 115 1.90 4.58 3.52
CA ILE A 115 1.57 3.24 4.02
C ILE A 115 2.28 2.17 3.18
N ILE A 116 2.18 2.27 1.87
CA ILE A 116 2.79 1.31 0.94
C ILE A 116 4.31 1.30 1.09
N ASP A 117 4.93 2.48 1.14
CA ASP A 117 6.38 2.60 1.28
C ASP A 117 6.89 2.05 2.60
N GLN A 118 6.17 2.29 3.70
CA GLN A 118 6.54 1.76 5.01
C GLN A 118 6.49 0.24 5.04
N TYR A 119 5.47 -0.35 4.41
CA TYR A 119 5.36 -1.80 4.33
C TYR A 119 6.53 -2.39 3.53
N ARG A 120 6.79 -1.82 2.35
CA ARG A 120 7.89 -2.27 1.49
C ARG A 120 9.23 -2.20 2.22
N ALA A 121 9.50 -1.07 2.89
CA ALA A 121 10.74 -0.89 3.63
C ALA A 121 10.86 -1.90 4.77
N ALA A 122 9.80 -2.12 5.52
CA ALA A 122 9.81 -3.07 6.63
C ALA A 122 10.11 -4.50 6.15
N ILE A 123 9.49 -4.93 5.06
CA ILE A 123 9.68 -6.28 4.52
C ILE A 123 11.07 -6.45 3.91
N THR A 124 11.53 -5.48 3.10
CA THR A 124 12.84 -5.58 2.43
C THR A 124 14.00 -5.43 3.39
N GLU A 125 13.87 -4.61 4.42
CA GLU A 125 14.90 -4.42 5.44
C GLU A 125 14.82 -5.46 6.56
N GLY A 126 13.70 -6.16 6.68
CA GLY A 126 13.50 -7.10 7.76
C GLY A 126 13.30 -6.46 9.12
N ARG A 127 12.94 -5.17 9.16
CA ARG A 127 12.75 -4.41 10.39
C ARG A 127 11.27 -4.08 10.56
N LEU A 128 10.57 -4.88 11.35
CA LEU A 128 9.13 -4.77 11.54
C LEU A 128 8.76 -3.78 12.66
N GLY A 129 9.67 -3.55 13.61
CA GLY A 129 9.44 -2.57 14.69
C GLY A 129 9.78 -1.15 14.27
N ASN A 130 9.21 -0.18 14.97
CA ASN A 130 9.51 1.24 14.76
C ASN A 130 10.88 1.63 15.28
#